data_e0b2fcf12fc60c9a511c7ff8f08b6104
#
_entry.id   e0b2fcf12fc60c9a511c7ff8f08b6104
#
_cell.length_a   1.000
_cell.length_b   1.000
_cell.length_c   1.000
_cell.angle_alpha   90.00
_cell.angle_beta   90.00
_cell.angle_gamma   90.00
#
_symmetry.space_group_name_H-M   'P 1'
#
loop_
_entity.id
_entity.type
_entity.pdbx_description
1 polymer ?
#
loop_
_entity_poly.entity_id
_entity_poly.type
_entity_poly.pdbx_seq_one_letter_code
_entity_poly.pdbx_strand_id
1 'polypeptide(L)'
;MNKKELALGCMRIANLSIEEAEKLITCALDNDVTFFDHADIYGKRKCEEIFGEVLKRNPSFRKRMIIQSKCGICKGYYDFSKEHIITQVKESIRLLNCEYLDILLLHRPDALADINEVNEAFDYLYENGLVKEFGVSNMNSWQIELYNKKLNQKIKHNQIQLSIVHSHIISEGLFVNMSENEACDRSGGIIEYCMLNDIKIQAWSPVMACWADGTFIDNPKYDKLNEKLEELSIKYGVKKNAIAISWILRHPANMIPIVGTTSTTHLLEMVKGLPIYLTREEWYGLYLASGHKLP
;
A
#
# COMPACT_ATOMS: atom_id res chain seq x y z
N MET A 1 -5.62 -17.29 12.99
CA MET A 1 -5.47 -16.55 11.73
C MET A 1 -5.12 -15.11 12.09
N ASN A 2 -4.11 -14.51 11.45
CA ASN A 2 -3.82 -13.10 11.65
C ASN A 2 -5.03 -12.26 11.23
N LYS A 3 -5.31 -11.16 11.97
CA LYS A 3 -6.39 -10.23 11.62
C LYS A 3 -6.08 -9.66 10.23
N LYS A 4 -7.02 -9.79 9.29
CA LYS A 4 -6.91 -9.15 7.98
C LYS A 4 -7.11 -7.65 8.13
N GLU A 5 -6.29 -6.86 7.44
CA GLU A 5 -6.25 -5.41 7.56
C GLU A 5 -6.45 -4.75 6.19
N LEU A 6 -6.97 -3.54 6.20
CA LEU A 6 -7.14 -2.66 5.06
C LEU A 6 -6.60 -1.27 5.44
N ALA A 7 -5.87 -0.63 4.53
CA ALA A 7 -5.41 0.74 4.70
C ALA A 7 -6.16 1.69 3.77
N LEU A 8 -6.49 2.89 4.26
CA LEU A 8 -7.02 3.97 3.44
C LEU A 8 -5.87 4.82 2.86
N GLY A 9 -5.69 4.78 1.54
CA GLY A 9 -4.74 5.60 0.81
C GLY A 9 -5.27 7.02 0.61
N CYS A 10 -4.57 8.01 1.14
CA CYS A 10 -5.00 9.40 1.20
C CYS A 10 -4.57 10.27 0.01
N MET A 11 -4.06 9.68 -1.08
CA MET A 11 -3.54 10.42 -2.24
C MET A 11 -4.58 11.35 -2.90
N ARG A 12 -5.86 11.04 -2.79
CA ARG A 12 -6.95 11.78 -3.47
C ARG A 12 -7.74 12.71 -2.55
N ILE A 13 -7.47 12.76 -1.26
CA ILE A 13 -8.22 13.61 -0.33
C ILE A 13 -8.00 15.12 -0.57
N ALA A 14 -6.96 15.52 -1.33
CA ALA A 14 -6.77 16.90 -1.77
C ALA A 14 -7.96 17.47 -2.56
N ASN A 15 -8.81 16.60 -3.12
CA ASN A 15 -10.01 16.99 -3.89
C ASN A 15 -11.27 17.13 -3.01
N LEU A 16 -11.16 16.86 -1.71
CA LEU A 16 -12.26 16.93 -0.74
C LEU A 16 -12.22 18.24 0.04
N SER A 17 -13.39 18.70 0.47
CA SER A 17 -13.47 19.64 1.59
C SER A 17 -13.04 18.98 2.89
N ILE A 18 -12.75 19.78 3.93
CA ILE A 18 -12.37 19.23 5.24
C ILE A 18 -13.52 18.39 5.81
N GLU A 19 -14.76 18.82 5.63
CA GLU A 19 -15.98 18.12 6.08
C GLU A 19 -16.16 16.75 5.38
N GLU A 20 -15.89 16.67 4.08
CA GLU A 20 -15.94 15.42 3.31
C GLU A 20 -14.81 14.48 3.73
N ALA A 21 -13.60 15.01 3.93
CA ALA A 21 -12.46 14.24 4.44
C ALA A 21 -12.74 13.70 5.86
N GLU A 22 -13.33 14.51 6.74
CA GLU A 22 -13.73 14.11 8.09
C GLU A 22 -14.76 12.98 8.06
N LYS A 23 -15.78 13.06 7.18
CA LYS A 23 -16.76 11.98 7.00
C LYS A 23 -16.10 10.68 6.54
N LEU A 24 -15.17 10.77 5.59
CA LEU A 24 -14.44 9.60 5.08
C LEU A 24 -13.58 8.95 6.16
N ILE A 25 -12.82 9.75 6.90
CA ILE A 25 -11.93 9.29 7.98
C ILE A 25 -12.75 8.70 9.12
N THR A 26 -13.84 9.34 9.52
CA THR A 26 -14.77 8.81 10.54
C THR A 26 -15.35 7.48 10.10
N CYS A 27 -15.84 7.39 8.85
CA CYS A 27 -16.35 6.14 8.28
C CYS A 27 -15.28 5.03 8.29
N ALA A 28 -14.02 5.33 8.01
CA ALA A 28 -12.93 4.38 8.08
C ALA A 28 -12.74 3.86 9.51
N LEU A 29 -12.61 4.76 10.48
CA LEU A 29 -12.42 4.42 11.89
C LEU A 29 -13.57 3.62 12.49
N ASP A 30 -14.80 3.93 12.12
CA ASP A 30 -16.01 3.25 12.60
C ASP A 30 -16.17 1.84 12.00
N ASN A 31 -15.39 1.52 10.97
CA ASN A 31 -15.36 0.21 10.33
C ASN A 31 -13.99 -0.48 10.48
N ASP A 32 -13.25 -0.19 11.56
CA ASP A 32 -11.93 -0.79 11.88
C ASP A 32 -10.85 -0.58 10.82
N VAL A 33 -11.00 0.36 9.89
CA VAL A 33 -9.94 0.79 8.98
C VAL A 33 -9.16 1.90 9.68
N THR A 34 -8.11 1.49 10.39
CA THR A 34 -7.32 2.37 11.26
C THR A 34 -5.98 2.79 10.64
N PHE A 35 -5.59 2.22 9.51
CA PHE A 35 -4.33 2.50 8.84
C PHE A 35 -4.54 3.52 7.70
N PHE A 36 -3.82 4.65 7.77
CA PHE A 36 -3.90 5.78 6.82
C PHE A 36 -2.56 5.99 6.14
N ASP A 37 -2.56 5.93 4.81
CA ASP A 37 -1.35 5.98 3.98
C ASP A 37 -1.23 7.31 3.23
N HIS A 38 -0.22 8.09 3.58
CA HIS A 38 0.15 9.38 3.00
C HIS A 38 1.47 9.33 2.22
N ALA A 39 1.83 10.43 1.62
CA ALA A 39 3.16 10.76 1.12
C ALA A 39 3.30 12.28 0.97
N ASP A 40 4.51 12.77 1.12
CA ASP A 40 4.87 14.19 0.99
C ASP A 40 4.49 14.79 -0.37
N ILE A 41 4.54 14.02 -1.44
CA ILE A 41 4.19 14.47 -2.79
C ILE A 41 2.67 14.49 -3.07
N TYR A 42 1.83 13.87 -2.23
CA TYR A 42 0.40 13.75 -2.51
C TYR A 42 -0.30 15.10 -2.50
N GLY A 43 -0.87 15.49 -3.65
CA GLY A 43 -1.50 16.79 -3.82
C GLY A 43 -0.56 17.97 -3.51
N LYS A 44 0.76 17.80 -3.65
CA LYS A 44 1.78 18.80 -3.23
C LYS A 44 1.59 19.16 -1.75
N ARG A 45 1.55 18.15 -0.88
CA ARG A 45 1.30 18.20 0.56
C ARG A 45 -0.14 18.54 1.00
N LYS A 46 -1.01 18.95 0.09
CA LYS A 46 -2.41 19.28 0.38
C LYS A 46 -3.16 18.14 1.08
N CYS A 47 -2.81 16.87 0.75
CA CYS A 47 -3.42 15.71 1.40
C CYS A 47 -3.06 15.64 2.89
N GLU A 48 -1.81 15.90 3.25
CA GLU A 48 -1.36 15.94 4.65
C GLU A 48 -2.01 17.12 5.40
N GLU A 49 -2.13 18.30 4.77
CA GLU A 49 -2.79 19.47 5.36
C GLU A 49 -4.27 19.21 5.68
N ILE A 50 -5.05 18.69 4.71
CA ILE A 50 -6.48 18.41 4.92
C ILE A 50 -6.67 17.36 6.01
N PHE A 51 -5.86 16.30 6.02
CA PHE A 51 -5.91 15.27 7.04
C PHE A 51 -5.56 15.85 8.42
N GLY A 52 -4.54 16.69 8.51
CA GLY A 52 -4.14 17.36 9.73
C GLY A 52 -5.22 18.30 10.29
N GLU A 53 -5.96 19.01 9.43
CA GLU A 53 -7.10 19.82 9.88
C GLU A 53 -8.24 18.95 10.44
N VAL A 54 -8.47 17.75 9.90
CA VAL A 54 -9.42 16.81 10.49
C VAL A 54 -8.94 16.32 11.85
N LEU A 55 -7.65 16.00 12.02
CA LEU A 55 -7.09 15.60 13.31
C LEU A 55 -7.16 16.72 14.35
N LYS A 56 -6.92 17.97 13.93
CA LYS A 56 -7.03 19.13 14.80
C LYS A 56 -8.45 19.33 15.33
N ARG A 57 -9.47 19.07 14.51
CA ARG A 57 -10.89 19.07 14.92
C ARG A 57 -11.25 17.87 15.82
N ASN A 58 -10.56 16.73 15.64
CA ASN A 58 -10.85 15.45 16.29
C ASN A 58 -9.58 14.85 16.93
N PRO A 59 -9.00 15.44 18.00
CA PRO A 59 -7.72 14.99 18.56
C PRO A 59 -7.73 13.53 19.04
N SER A 60 -8.89 13.02 19.44
CA SER A 60 -9.05 11.64 19.90
C SER A 60 -8.82 10.60 18.79
N PHE A 61 -8.94 10.96 17.52
CA PHE A 61 -8.74 10.07 16.39
C PHE A 61 -7.32 9.53 16.33
N ARG A 62 -6.31 10.38 16.66
CA ARG A 62 -4.90 9.99 16.59
C ARG A 62 -4.59 8.69 17.33
N LYS A 63 -5.21 8.46 18.48
CA LYS A 63 -4.98 7.26 19.31
C LYS A 63 -5.52 5.96 18.68
N ARG A 64 -6.41 6.09 17.69
CA ARG A 64 -7.03 4.97 16.98
C ARG A 64 -6.35 4.69 15.63
N MET A 65 -5.32 5.50 15.26
CA MET A 65 -4.75 5.48 13.92
C MET A 65 -3.32 4.96 13.90
N ILE A 66 -3.00 4.27 12.81
CA ILE A 66 -1.66 4.07 12.29
C ILE A 66 -1.49 5.08 11.15
N ILE A 67 -0.58 6.02 11.28
CA ILE A 67 -0.31 7.03 10.25
C ILE A 67 1.04 6.73 9.62
N GLN A 68 1.00 6.45 8.31
CA GLN A 68 2.16 6.26 7.46
C GLN A 68 2.32 7.44 6.52
N SER A 69 3.55 7.91 6.33
CA SER A 69 3.90 8.81 5.23
C SER A 69 5.17 8.35 4.52
N LYS A 70 5.50 9.00 3.41
CA LYS A 70 6.62 8.64 2.54
C LYS A 70 7.38 9.88 2.14
N CYS A 71 8.69 9.73 1.87
CA CYS A 71 9.53 10.81 1.36
C CYS A 71 10.55 10.31 0.33
N GLY A 72 11.27 11.24 -0.28
CA GLY A 72 12.40 10.97 -1.15
C GLY A 72 12.13 11.14 -2.64
N ILE A 73 10.90 11.42 -3.09
CA ILE A 73 10.62 11.79 -4.48
C ILE A 73 10.70 13.31 -4.63
N CYS A 74 11.61 13.76 -5.48
CA CYS A 74 11.77 15.16 -5.86
C CYS A 74 11.37 15.39 -7.33
N LYS A 75 11.34 16.64 -7.77
CA LYS A 75 11.03 16.97 -9.16
C LYS A 75 12.19 16.60 -10.08
N GLY A 76 12.12 15.40 -10.69
CA GLY A 76 13.10 14.94 -11.66
C GLY A 76 14.27 14.16 -11.06
N TYR A 77 14.30 13.93 -9.76
CA TYR A 77 15.31 13.12 -9.09
C TYR A 77 14.76 12.51 -7.79
N TYR A 78 15.52 11.63 -7.15
CA TYR A 78 15.27 11.11 -5.81
C TYR A 78 16.33 11.64 -4.85
N ASP A 79 15.96 11.78 -3.57
CA ASP A 79 16.87 12.28 -2.54
C ASP A 79 16.66 11.54 -1.22
N PHE A 80 17.63 10.70 -0.87
CA PHE A 80 17.69 9.98 0.41
C PHE A 80 18.82 10.48 1.30
N SER A 81 19.26 11.73 1.10
CA SER A 81 20.19 12.36 2.04
C SER A 81 19.55 12.47 3.43
N LYS A 82 20.39 12.43 4.44
CA LYS A 82 19.97 12.55 5.86
C LYS A 82 19.12 13.81 6.09
N GLU A 83 19.60 14.95 5.59
CA GLU A 83 18.92 16.23 5.79
C GLU A 83 17.55 16.26 5.11
N HIS A 84 17.45 15.72 3.88
CA HIS A 84 16.18 15.65 3.16
C HIS A 84 15.18 14.80 3.92
N ILE A 85 15.53 13.56 4.28
CA ILE A 85 14.64 12.65 5.00
C ILE A 85 14.11 13.30 6.30
N ILE A 86 15.00 13.83 7.14
CA ILE A 86 14.61 14.45 8.42
C ILE A 86 13.70 15.66 8.20
N THR A 87 14.03 16.50 7.23
CA THR A 87 13.24 17.71 6.92
C THR A 87 11.83 17.34 6.43
N GLN A 88 11.73 16.38 5.49
CA GLN A 88 10.44 15.94 4.95
C GLN A 88 9.55 15.31 6.03
N VAL A 89 10.13 14.50 6.92
CA VAL A 89 9.39 13.88 8.03
C VAL A 89 8.88 14.90 9.02
N LYS A 90 9.71 15.86 9.43
CA LYS A 90 9.28 16.95 10.34
C LYS A 90 8.14 17.77 9.75
N GLU A 91 8.22 18.06 8.44
CA GLU A 91 7.16 18.77 7.74
C GLU A 91 5.88 17.95 7.63
N SER A 92 5.96 16.63 7.34
CA SER A 92 4.81 15.75 7.33
C SER A 92 4.12 15.69 8.71
N ILE A 93 4.88 15.55 9.78
CA ILE A 93 4.37 15.57 11.18
C ILE A 93 3.64 16.89 11.47
N ARG A 94 4.23 18.02 11.07
CA ARG A 94 3.63 19.35 11.24
C ARG A 94 2.30 19.48 10.50
N LEU A 95 2.27 19.07 9.21
CA LEU A 95 1.09 19.20 8.37
C LEU A 95 -0.02 18.23 8.77
N LEU A 96 0.33 17.00 9.13
CA LEU A 96 -0.59 15.98 9.64
C LEU A 96 -1.13 16.32 11.04
N ASN A 97 -0.61 17.37 11.69
CA ASN A 97 -0.95 17.72 13.06
C ASN A 97 -0.87 16.52 14.01
N CYS A 98 0.21 15.77 13.92
CA CYS A 98 0.50 14.61 14.76
C CYS A 98 1.87 14.77 15.44
N GLU A 99 2.10 14.01 16.51
CA GLU A 99 3.37 14.09 17.26
C GLU A 99 4.46 13.23 16.62
N TYR A 100 4.06 12.18 15.89
CA TYR A 100 4.95 11.20 15.25
C TYR A 100 4.23 10.48 14.11
N LEU A 101 5.01 9.89 13.21
CA LEU A 101 4.54 8.89 12.25
C LEU A 101 4.69 7.49 12.86
N ASP A 102 3.70 6.62 12.67
CA ASP A 102 3.85 5.22 13.05
C ASP A 102 4.81 4.51 12.06
N ILE A 103 4.74 4.87 10.76
CA ILE A 103 5.57 4.26 9.72
C ILE A 103 6.08 5.35 8.77
N LEU A 104 7.36 5.28 8.42
CA LEU A 104 7.97 6.06 7.35
C LEU A 104 8.44 5.12 6.24
N LEU A 105 8.06 5.41 4.98
CA LEU A 105 8.59 4.69 3.82
C LEU A 105 9.52 5.58 2.99
N LEU A 106 10.62 5.00 2.50
CA LEU A 106 11.34 5.54 1.36
C LEU A 106 10.55 5.25 0.09
N HIS A 107 10.11 6.31 -0.62
CA HIS A 107 8.98 6.21 -1.58
C HIS A 107 9.30 5.49 -2.90
N ARG A 108 10.54 5.55 -3.35
CA ARG A 108 11.08 4.85 -4.54
C ARG A 108 12.57 4.57 -4.33
N PRO A 109 13.15 3.57 -4.99
CA PRO A 109 14.61 3.39 -4.93
C PRO A 109 15.35 4.63 -5.42
N ASP A 110 16.31 5.12 -4.64
CA ASP A 110 17.26 6.15 -5.06
C ASP A 110 18.57 5.46 -5.44
N ALA A 111 18.98 5.62 -6.72
CA ALA A 111 20.20 5.00 -7.23
C ALA A 111 21.50 5.63 -6.67
N LEU A 112 21.41 6.82 -6.10
CA LEU A 112 22.52 7.57 -5.52
C LEU A 112 22.53 7.59 -3.99
N ALA A 113 21.63 6.83 -3.35
CA ALA A 113 21.52 6.82 -1.90
C ALA A 113 22.80 6.37 -1.21
N ASP A 114 23.33 7.17 -0.30
CA ASP A 114 24.27 6.71 0.71
C ASP A 114 23.49 6.08 1.88
N ILE A 115 23.64 4.76 2.02
CA ILE A 115 22.92 4.01 3.07
C ILE A 115 23.36 4.43 4.47
N ASN A 116 24.58 4.98 4.65
CA ASN A 116 25.02 5.49 5.94
C ASN A 116 24.23 6.74 6.32
N GLU A 117 23.99 7.65 5.36
CA GLU A 117 23.13 8.82 5.59
C GLU A 117 21.70 8.41 5.93
N VAL A 118 21.14 7.40 5.22
CA VAL A 118 19.83 6.84 5.54
C VAL A 118 19.80 6.25 6.94
N ASN A 119 20.85 5.51 7.35
CA ASN A 119 20.97 4.97 8.71
C ASN A 119 20.96 6.09 9.76
N GLU A 120 21.77 7.12 9.56
CA GLU A 120 21.82 8.27 10.48
C GLU A 120 20.48 9.01 10.56
N ALA A 121 19.75 9.13 9.44
CA ALA A 121 18.42 9.73 9.42
C ALA A 121 17.41 8.88 10.21
N PHE A 122 17.40 7.56 9.99
CA PHE A 122 16.48 6.65 10.66
C PHE A 122 16.76 6.58 12.16
N ASP A 123 18.02 6.50 12.56
CA ASP A 123 18.41 6.51 13.98
C ASP A 123 17.96 7.83 14.64
N TYR A 124 18.24 8.98 14.01
CA TYR A 124 17.78 10.28 14.53
C TYR A 124 16.25 10.33 14.71
N LEU A 125 15.50 9.89 13.70
CA LEU A 125 14.03 9.93 13.75
C LEU A 125 13.46 8.98 14.82
N TYR A 126 14.06 7.82 14.98
CA TYR A 126 13.65 6.82 15.98
C TYR A 126 13.99 7.29 17.42
N GLU A 127 15.20 7.71 17.66
CA GLU A 127 15.69 8.16 18.99
C GLU A 127 14.96 9.40 19.50
N ASN A 128 14.50 10.27 18.57
CA ASN A 128 13.67 11.45 18.92
C ASN A 128 12.16 11.14 18.96
N GLY A 129 11.76 9.88 18.80
CA GLY A 129 10.35 9.47 18.85
C GLY A 129 9.49 10.01 17.72
N LEU A 130 10.09 10.44 16.59
CA LEU A 130 9.39 11.01 15.45
C LEU A 130 8.84 9.94 14.50
N VAL A 131 9.46 8.76 14.45
CA VAL A 131 9.03 7.61 13.64
C VAL A 131 9.22 6.33 14.46
N LYS A 132 8.24 5.43 14.41
CA LYS A 132 8.29 4.14 15.14
C LYS A 132 8.84 3.00 14.30
N GLU A 133 8.43 2.90 13.03
CA GLU A 133 8.83 1.83 12.13
C GLU A 133 9.21 2.38 10.75
N PHE A 134 10.08 1.65 10.07
CA PHE A 134 10.62 2.05 8.78
C PHE A 134 10.32 1.01 7.71
N GLY A 135 10.18 1.50 6.48
CA GLY A 135 9.95 0.67 5.33
C GLY A 135 10.38 1.33 4.03
N VAL A 136 10.06 0.65 2.95
CA VAL A 136 10.37 1.07 1.59
C VAL A 136 9.15 0.93 0.69
N SER A 137 9.22 1.48 -0.52
CA SER A 137 8.20 1.27 -1.54
C SER A 137 8.87 0.92 -2.87
N ASN A 138 8.36 -0.14 -3.50
CA ASN A 138 8.83 -0.65 -4.80
C ASN A 138 10.33 -0.99 -4.85
N MET A 139 10.87 -1.53 -3.79
CA MET A 139 12.20 -2.11 -3.75
C MET A 139 12.14 -3.64 -3.91
N ASN A 140 13.15 -4.21 -4.57
CA ASN A 140 13.31 -5.64 -4.69
C ASN A 140 14.01 -6.24 -3.46
N SER A 141 14.08 -7.57 -3.38
CA SER A 141 14.64 -8.29 -2.24
C SER A 141 16.10 -7.91 -1.96
N TRP A 142 16.93 -7.77 -3.00
CA TRP A 142 18.36 -7.45 -2.86
C TRP A 142 18.60 -6.03 -2.37
N GLN A 143 17.78 -5.08 -2.80
CA GLN A 143 17.83 -3.71 -2.29
C GLN A 143 17.50 -3.69 -0.80
N ILE A 144 16.42 -4.36 -0.39
CA ILE A 144 16.03 -4.42 1.03
C ILE A 144 17.11 -5.12 1.86
N GLU A 145 17.68 -6.23 1.35
CA GLU A 145 18.77 -6.94 2.03
C GLU A 145 19.99 -6.04 2.26
N LEU A 146 20.37 -5.29 1.21
CA LEU A 146 21.49 -4.34 1.28
C LEU A 146 21.24 -3.27 2.35
N TYR A 147 20.04 -2.71 2.42
CA TYR A 147 19.66 -1.75 3.45
C TYR A 147 19.66 -2.40 4.83
N ASN A 148 18.98 -3.53 5.00
CA ASN A 148 18.88 -4.21 6.29
C ASN A 148 20.23 -4.68 6.84
N LYS A 149 21.23 -4.91 5.99
CA LYS A 149 22.59 -5.21 6.41
C LYS A 149 23.29 -4.02 7.08
N LYS A 150 22.91 -2.80 6.68
CA LYS A 150 23.57 -1.55 7.10
C LYS A 150 22.78 -0.77 8.15
N LEU A 151 21.45 -0.79 8.06
CA LEU A 151 20.57 -0.02 8.94
C LEU A 151 20.49 -0.64 10.35
N ASN A 152 20.48 0.20 11.39
CA ASN A 152 20.13 -0.19 12.75
C ASN A 152 18.61 -0.39 12.85
N GLN A 153 17.83 0.57 12.34
CA GLN A 153 16.37 0.49 12.22
C GLN A 153 16.00 -0.30 10.96
N LYS A 154 15.57 -1.55 11.15
CA LYS A 154 15.31 -2.48 10.04
C LYS A 154 14.07 -2.12 9.25
N ILE A 155 14.11 -2.43 7.95
CA ILE A 155 12.94 -2.34 7.07
C ILE A 155 11.91 -3.38 7.51
N LYS A 156 10.70 -2.91 7.87
CA LYS A 156 9.56 -3.73 8.32
C LYS A 156 8.40 -3.73 7.33
N HIS A 157 8.40 -2.84 6.36
CA HIS A 157 7.33 -2.68 5.38
C HIS A 157 7.90 -2.53 3.98
N ASN A 158 7.24 -3.16 2.99
CA ASN A 158 7.48 -2.86 1.57
C ASN A 158 6.13 -2.66 0.87
N GLN A 159 5.91 -1.45 0.36
CA GLN A 159 4.69 -1.09 -0.34
C GLN A 159 4.89 -1.24 -1.85
N ILE A 160 4.22 -2.20 -2.47
CA ILE A 160 4.37 -2.58 -3.88
C ILE A 160 3.04 -2.56 -4.62
N GLN A 161 3.04 -2.38 -5.95
CA GLN A 161 1.82 -2.47 -6.73
C GLN A 161 1.37 -3.93 -6.82
N LEU A 162 0.10 -4.16 -6.47
CA LEU A 162 -0.50 -5.47 -6.65
C LEU A 162 -2.02 -5.37 -6.81
N SER A 163 -2.53 -5.95 -7.88
CA SER A 163 -3.93 -6.18 -8.14
C SER A 163 -4.10 -7.50 -8.89
N ILE A 164 -5.32 -7.94 -9.16
CA ILE A 164 -5.57 -9.15 -9.95
C ILE A 164 -4.92 -9.04 -11.35
N VAL A 165 -5.01 -7.87 -11.98
CA VAL A 165 -4.43 -7.61 -13.31
C VAL A 165 -2.93 -7.34 -13.24
N HIS A 166 -2.48 -6.59 -12.23
CA HIS A 166 -1.07 -6.27 -12.03
C HIS A 166 -0.46 -7.21 -10.99
N SER A 167 -0.17 -8.45 -11.38
CA SER A 167 0.29 -9.50 -10.46
C SER A 167 1.50 -10.30 -10.99
N HIS A 168 2.37 -9.65 -11.76
CA HIS A 168 3.60 -10.27 -12.27
C HIS A 168 4.51 -10.82 -11.16
N ILE A 169 4.54 -10.21 -9.97
CA ILE A 169 5.28 -10.73 -8.81
C ILE A 169 4.75 -12.09 -8.29
N ILE A 170 3.52 -12.45 -8.65
CA ILE A 170 2.95 -13.79 -8.41
C ILE A 170 3.30 -14.71 -9.59
N SER A 171 3.16 -14.18 -10.83
CA SER A 171 3.45 -14.96 -12.04
C SER A 171 4.88 -15.45 -12.07
N GLU A 172 5.88 -14.62 -11.75
CA GLU A 172 7.29 -15.01 -11.73
C GLU A 172 7.57 -16.19 -10.78
N GLY A 173 6.85 -16.27 -9.65
CA GLY A 173 6.94 -17.39 -8.72
C GLY A 173 6.24 -18.68 -9.22
N LEU A 174 5.23 -18.55 -10.09
CA LEU A 174 4.54 -19.72 -10.70
C LEU A 174 5.33 -20.30 -11.87
N PHE A 175 6.06 -19.49 -12.62
CA PHE A 175 6.80 -19.87 -13.84
C PHE A 175 8.30 -20.14 -13.59
N VAL A 176 8.70 -20.41 -12.35
CA VAL A 176 10.11 -20.68 -12.02
C VAL A 176 10.68 -21.80 -12.89
N ASN A 177 11.88 -21.57 -13.45
CA ASN A 177 12.62 -22.51 -14.31
C ASN A 177 11.90 -22.83 -15.66
N MET A 178 11.10 -21.89 -16.18
CA MET A 178 10.45 -21.98 -17.48
C MET A 178 11.02 -20.95 -18.46
N SER A 179 10.70 -21.07 -19.76
CA SER A 179 11.25 -20.20 -20.82
C SER A 179 10.33 -19.03 -21.19
N GLU A 180 9.14 -18.97 -20.64
CA GLU A 180 8.13 -17.93 -20.88
C GLU A 180 8.54 -16.59 -20.28
N ASN A 181 8.00 -15.51 -20.83
CA ASN A 181 8.24 -14.16 -20.31
C ASN A 181 7.81 -13.98 -18.85
N GLU A 182 6.82 -14.72 -18.41
CA GLU A 182 6.31 -14.74 -17.06
C GLU A 182 7.35 -15.26 -16.05
N ALA A 183 8.30 -16.08 -16.51
CA ALA A 183 9.42 -16.60 -15.71
C ALA A 183 10.53 -15.56 -15.45
N CYS A 184 10.46 -14.39 -16.10
CA CYS A 184 11.46 -13.34 -15.90
C CYS A 184 11.34 -12.76 -14.49
N ASP A 185 12.35 -13.01 -13.66
CA ASP A 185 12.44 -12.44 -12.31
C ASP A 185 12.72 -10.94 -12.38
N ARG A 186 11.75 -10.13 -11.97
CA ARG A 186 11.80 -8.66 -11.92
C ARG A 186 11.86 -8.12 -10.49
N SER A 187 11.57 -8.96 -9.51
CA SER A 187 11.43 -8.53 -8.12
C SER A 187 12.41 -9.19 -7.16
N GLY A 188 13.16 -10.20 -7.61
CA GLY A 188 14.07 -10.98 -6.78
C GLY A 188 13.34 -11.88 -5.78
N GLY A 189 12.17 -12.41 -6.14
CA GLY A 189 11.35 -13.23 -5.23
C GLY A 189 10.85 -12.42 -4.04
N ILE A 190 10.36 -11.21 -4.28
CA ILE A 190 10.05 -10.24 -3.21
C ILE A 190 8.98 -10.74 -2.23
N ILE A 191 8.03 -11.56 -2.69
CA ILE A 191 6.99 -12.11 -1.80
C ILE A 191 7.61 -13.05 -0.77
N GLU A 192 8.38 -14.02 -1.24
CA GLU A 192 9.06 -15.02 -0.42
C GLU A 192 10.08 -14.38 0.50
N TYR A 193 10.85 -13.41 -0.02
CA TYR A 193 11.79 -12.65 0.78
C TYR A 193 11.12 -11.90 1.93
N CYS A 194 10.02 -11.22 1.66
CA CYS A 194 9.26 -10.52 2.70
C CYS A 194 8.68 -11.47 3.74
N MET A 195 8.17 -12.64 3.30
CA MET A 195 7.66 -13.67 4.22
C MET A 195 8.76 -14.25 5.12
N LEU A 196 9.95 -14.50 4.57
CA LEU A 196 11.11 -15.03 5.32
C LEU A 196 11.65 -14.05 6.36
N ASN A 197 11.53 -12.75 6.11
CA ASN A 197 12.11 -11.69 6.94
C ASN A 197 11.06 -10.92 7.76
N ASP A 198 9.83 -11.43 7.87
CA ASP A 198 8.71 -10.79 8.58
C ASP A 198 8.45 -9.34 8.14
N ILE A 199 8.67 -9.04 6.83
CA ILE A 199 8.41 -7.74 6.23
C ILE A 199 6.97 -7.70 5.73
N LYS A 200 6.19 -6.73 6.21
CA LYS A 200 4.79 -6.56 5.82
C LYS A 200 4.69 -6.00 4.40
N ILE A 201 4.05 -6.76 3.52
CA ILE A 201 3.73 -6.29 2.17
C ILE A 201 2.46 -5.45 2.22
N GLN A 202 2.52 -4.26 1.62
CA GLN A 202 1.38 -3.36 1.42
C GLN A 202 1.11 -3.26 -0.09
N ALA A 203 -0.13 -3.58 -0.50
CA ALA A 203 -0.52 -3.63 -1.92
C ALA A 203 -1.18 -2.31 -2.33
N TRP A 204 -0.46 -1.42 -3.03
CA TRP A 204 -1.07 -0.19 -3.54
C TRP A 204 -1.80 -0.43 -4.88
N SER A 205 -2.82 0.38 -5.15
CA SER A 205 -3.70 0.28 -6.34
C SER A 205 -4.38 -1.10 -6.52
N PRO A 206 -5.02 -1.66 -5.49
CA PRO A 206 -5.51 -3.05 -5.46
C PRO A 206 -6.63 -3.34 -6.47
N VAL A 207 -7.29 -2.31 -7.02
CA VAL A 207 -8.36 -2.44 -8.02
C VAL A 207 -8.01 -1.79 -9.36
N MET A 208 -6.75 -1.43 -9.58
CA MET A 208 -6.27 -0.77 -10.79
C MET A 208 -5.59 -1.77 -11.73
N ALA A 209 -5.85 -1.64 -13.03
CA ALA A 209 -5.14 -2.38 -14.05
C ALA A 209 -3.78 -1.73 -14.35
N CYS A 210 -3.80 -0.52 -14.87
CA CYS A 210 -2.63 0.32 -15.11
C CYS A 210 -3.04 1.80 -15.10
N TRP A 211 -2.06 2.71 -15.21
CA TRP A 211 -2.35 4.15 -15.24
C TRP A 211 -3.17 4.59 -16.47
N ALA A 212 -3.00 3.93 -17.61
CA ALA A 212 -3.71 4.26 -18.85
C ALA A 212 -5.17 3.80 -18.82
N ASP A 213 -5.43 2.61 -18.25
CA ASP A 213 -6.76 2.00 -18.25
C ASP A 213 -7.56 2.29 -16.97
N GLY A 214 -6.90 2.74 -15.91
CA GLY A 214 -7.54 2.98 -14.62
C GLY A 214 -7.94 1.69 -13.89
N THR A 215 -9.14 1.68 -13.31
CA THR A 215 -9.68 0.47 -12.66
C THR A 215 -10.08 -0.59 -13.68
N PHE A 216 -9.91 -1.85 -13.32
CA PHE A 216 -10.45 -2.97 -14.10
C PHE A 216 -11.93 -3.27 -13.77
N ILE A 217 -12.46 -2.76 -12.65
CA ILE A 217 -13.86 -2.95 -12.24
C ILE A 217 -14.77 -2.24 -13.24
N ASP A 218 -15.70 -2.99 -13.84
CA ASP A 218 -16.65 -2.55 -14.87
C ASP A 218 -15.99 -1.92 -16.11
N ASN A 219 -14.73 -2.23 -16.36
CA ASN A 219 -14.00 -1.78 -17.54
C ASN A 219 -14.12 -2.84 -18.66
N PRO A 220 -14.64 -2.45 -19.85
CA PRO A 220 -14.87 -3.39 -20.96
C PRO A 220 -13.62 -4.12 -21.48
N LYS A 221 -12.42 -3.57 -21.24
CA LYS A 221 -11.18 -4.25 -21.60
C LYS A 221 -10.95 -5.52 -20.79
N TYR A 222 -11.63 -5.69 -19.66
CA TYR A 222 -11.49 -6.78 -18.71
C TYR A 222 -12.80 -7.55 -18.52
N ASP A 223 -13.57 -7.76 -19.59
CA ASP A 223 -14.91 -8.36 -19.55
C ASP A 223 -14.91 -9.71 -18.84
N LYS A 224 -14.00 -10.63 -19.22
CA LYS A 224 -13.89 -11.96 -18.59
C LYS A 224 -13.62 -11.90 -17.09
N LEU A 225 -12.79 -10.95 -16.66
CA LEU A 225 -12.53 -10.72 -15.24
C LEU A 225 -13.78 -10.19 -14.55
N ASN A 226 -14.49 -9.24 -15.20
CA ASN A 226 -15.71 -8.67 -14.64
C ASN A 226 -16.87 -9.66 -14.56
N GLU A 227 -16.99 -10.59 -15.52
CA GLU A 227 -17.94 -11.72 -15.45
C GLU A 227 -17.63 -12.61 -14.24
N LYS A 228 -16.35 -12.96 -14.02
CA LYS A 228 -15.95 -13.79 -12.87
C LYS A 228 -16.10 -13.05 -11.54
N LEU A 229 -15.80 -11.75 -11.49
CA LEU A 229 -16.06 -10.91 -10.32
C LEU A 229 -17.55 -10.83 -10.00
N GLU A 230 -18.43 -10.72 -11.00
CA GLU A 230 -19.89 -10.69 -10.82
C GLU A 230 -20.42 -12.01 -10.30
N GLU A 231 -20.00 -13.14 -10.86
CA GLU A 231 -20.34 -14.49 -10.35
C GLU A 231 -20.06 -14.60 -8.85
N LEU A 232 -18.83 -14.21 -8.45
CA LEU A 232 -18.43 -14.29 -7.04
C LEU A 232 -19.11 -13.26 -6.18
N SER A 233 -19.40 -12.06 -6.72
CA SER A 233 -20.18 -11.02 -6.03
C SER A 233 -21.57 -11.53 -5.64
N ILE A 234 -22.24 -12.20 -6.55
CA ILE A 234 -23.56 -12.82 -6.32
C ILE A 234 -23.42 -13.92 -5.26
N LYS A 235 -22.44 -14.82 -5.42
CA LYS A 235 -22.21 -15.93 -4.48
C LYS A 235 -21.99 -15.47 -3.04
N TYR A 236 -21.20 -14.42 -2.86
CA TYR A 236 -20.84 -13.92 -1.53
C TYR A 236 -21.75 -12.81 -1.03
N GLY A 237 -22.70 -12.32 -1.83
CA GLY A 237 -23.61 -11.23 -1.47
C GLY A 237 -22.91 -9.89 -1.26
N VAL A 238 -21.86 -9.60 -2.04
CA VAL A 238 -21.03 -8.38 -1.93
C VAL A 238 -20.83 -7.73 -3.30
N LYS A 239 -20.13 -6.61 -3.35
CA LYS A 239 -19.75 -5.94 -4.62
C LYS A 239 -18.41 -6.46 -5.14
N LYS A 240 -18.15 -6.28 -6.45
CA LYS A 240 -16.89 -6.64 -7.13
C LYS A 240 -15.64 -6.13 -6.42
N ASN A 241 -15.71 -4.91 -5.86
CA ASN A 241 -14.63 -4.32 -5.06
C ASN A 241 -14.23 -5.23 -3.89
N ALA A 242 -15.20 -5.80 -3.18
CA ALA A 242 -14.93 -6.71 -2.06
C ALA A 242 -14.20 -7.98 -2.52
N ILE A 243 -14.61 -8.56 -3.66
CA ILE A 243 -13.97 -9.75 -4.23
C ILE A 243 -12.52 -9.43 -4.64
N ALA A 244 -12.28 -8.29 -5.29
CA ALA A 244 -10.92 -7.87 -5.67
C ALA A 244 -10.00 -7.70 -4.45
N ILE A 245 -10.50 -7.12 -3.36
CA ILE A 245 -9.76 -7.00 -2.11
C ILE A 245 -9.54 -8.36 -1.46
N SER A 246 -10.54 -9.23 -1.43
CA SER A 246 -10.42 -10.56 -0.84
C SER A 246 -9.41 -11.44 -1.58
N TRP A 247 -9.20 -11.22 -2.88
CA TRP A 247 -8.18 -11.90 -3.67
C TRP A 247 -6.76 -11.64 -3.13
N ILE A 248 -6.41 -10.39 -2.84
CA ILE A 248 -5.13 -10.01 -2.21
C ILE A 248 -5.02 -10.59 -0.80
N LEU A 249 -6.07 -10.41 0.00
CA LEU A 249 -6.14 -10.88 1.39
C LEU A 249 -6.11 -12.41 1.52
N ARG A 250 -6.39 -13.15 0.44
CA ARG A 250 -6.35 -14.62 0.43
C ARG A 250 -4.91 -15.15 0.40
N HIS A 251 -3.95 -14.34 -0.07
CA HIS A 251 -2.56 -14.74 -0.19
C HIS A 251 -1.93 -14.98 1.20
N PRO A 252 -1.11 -16.05 1.38
CA PRO A 252 -0.53 -16.40 2.68
C PRO A 252 0.47 -15.38 3.23
N ALA A 253 0.98 -14.46 2.40
CA ALA A 253 1.86 -13.36 2.83
C ALA A 253 1.16 -12.30 3.70
N ASN A 254 -0.15 -12.43 3.99
CA ASN A 254 -0.92 -11.51 4.82
C ASN A 254 -0.73 -10.03 4.41
N MET A 255 -0.91 -9.76 3.12
CA MET A 255 -0.72 -8.43 2.53
C MET A 255 -1.81 -7.46 3.00
N ILE A 256 -1.49 -6.18 3.09
CA ILE A 256 -2.42 -5.10 3.43
C ILE A 256 -2.78 -4.34 2.15
N PRO A 257 -4.01 -4.46 1.61
CA PRO A 257 -4.45 -3.63 0.49
C PRO A 257 -4.59 -2.16 0.91
N ILE A 258 -4.04 -1.24 0.08
CA ILE A 258 -4.18 0.20 0.27
C ILE A 258 -5.21 0.73 -0.72
N VAL A 259 -6.39 1.05 -0.24
CA VAL A 259 -7.52 1.47 -1.06
C VAL A 259 -7.56 2.99 -1.19
N GLY A 260 -7.49 3.49 -2.42
CA GLY A 260 -7.45 4.91 -2.73
C GLY A 260 -8.83 5.46 -3.10
N THR A 261 -9.82 5.38 -2.23
CA THR A 261 -11.15 5.91 -2.47
C THR A 261 -11.42 7.19 -1.68
N THR A 262 -12.25 8.08 -2.23
CA THR A 262 -12.83 9.26 -1.55
C THR A 262 -14.31 9.07 -1.21
N SER A 263 -14.88 7.92 -1.59
CA SER A 263 -16.28 7.55 -1.34
C SER A 263 -16.39 6.63 -0.14
N THR A 264 -17.19 7.03 0.85
CA THR A 264 -17.54 6.18 2.01
C THR A 264 -18.25 4.90 1.56
N THR A 265 -19.09 4.97 0.53
CA THR A 265 -19.78 3.79 -0.04
C THR A 265 -18.77 2.78 -0.58
N HIS A 266 -17.82 3.22 -1.41
CA HIS A 266 -16.79 2.32 -1.95
C HIS A 266 -15.88 1.76 -0.85
N LEU A 267 -15.56 2.55 0.18
CA LEU A 267 -14.80 2.06 1.33
C LEU A 267 -15.55 0.92 2.04
N LEU A 268 -16.84 1.12 2.33
CA LEU A 268 -17.68 0.10 2.98
C LEU A 268 -17.86 -1.16 2.12
N GLU A 269 -17.94 -1.02 0.80
CA GLU A 269 -17.93 -2.16 -0.12
C GLU A 269 -16.64 -2.98 0.02
N MET A 270 -15.48 -2.32 0.04
CA MET A 270 -14.18 -2.98 0.15
C MET A 270 -13.96 -3.64 1.51
N VAL A 271 -14.42 -3.03 2.59
CA VAL A 271 -14.40 -3.61 3.96
C VAL A 271 -15.12 -4.95 4.02
N LYS A 272 -16.20 -5.13 3.26
CA LYS A 272 -16.92 -6.41 3.16
C LYS A 272 -16.08 -7.55 2.55
N GLY A 273 -14.94 -7.24 1.93
CA GLY A 273 -13.97 -8.24 1.46
C GLY A 273 -13.13 -8.88 2.57
N LEU A 274 -12.99 -8.22 3.72
CA LEU A 274 -12.15 -8.69 4.83
C LEU A 274 -12.51 -10.11 5.34
N PRO A 275 -13.79 -10.46 5.57
CA PRO A 275 -14.17 -11.78 6.05
C PRO A 275 -14.18 -12.86 4.97
N ILE A 276 -14.10 -12.49 3.68
CA ILE A 276 -14.22 -13.45 2.58
C ILE A 276 -12.95 -14.29 2.49
N TYR A 277 -13.12 -15.61 2.35
CA TYR A 277 -12.06 -16.56 2.11
C TYR A 277 -12.34 -17.30 0.80
N LEU A 278 -11.74 -16.82 -0.30
CA LEU A 278 -11.87 -17.44 -1.61
C LEU A 278 -11.29 -18.87 -1.60
N THR A 279 -11.95 -19.82 -2.25
CA THR A 279 -11.35 -21.14 -2.51
C THR A 279 -10.14 -21.00 -3.44
N ARG A 280 -9.39 -22.10 -3.63
CA ARG A 280 -8.27 -22.10 -4.59
C ARG A 280 -8.77 -21.91 -6.01
N GLU A 281 -9.84 -22.59 -6.38
CA GLU A 281 -10.47 -22.50 -7.69
C GLU A 281 -10.96 -21.10 -8.01
N GLU A 282 -11.56 -20.40 -7.02
CA GLU A 282 -12.01 -19.03 -7.19
C GLU A 282 -10.84 -18.06 -7.34
N TRP A 283 -9.80 -18.22 -6.51
CA TRP A 283 -8.62 -17.37 -6.55
C TRP A 283 -7.88 -17.49 -7.90
N TYR A 284 -7.59 -18.72 -8.33
CA TYR A 284 -6.96 -18.98 -9.63
C TYR A 284 -7.90 -18.67 -10.80
N GLY A 285 -9.21 -18.84 -10.64
CA GLY A 285 -10.20 -18.45 -11.63
C GLY A 285 -10.18 -16.96 -11.93
N LEU A 286 -10.06 -16.10 -10.92
CA LEU A 286 -9.86 -14.65 -11.08
C LEU A 286 -8.52 -14.33 -11.74
N TYR A 287 -7.44 -14.99 -11.34
CA TYR A 287 -6.11 -14.84 -11.92
C TYR A 287 -6.11 -15.15 -13.43
N LEU A 288 -6.70 -16.27 -13.84
CA LEU A 288 -6.84 -16.66 -15.25
C LEU A 288 -7.77 -15.73 -16.03
N ALA A 289 -8.90 -15.32 -15.44
CA ALA A 289 -9.85 -14.41 -16.07
C ALA A 289 -9.26 -13.02 -16.34
N SER A 290 -8.21 -12.61 -15.60
CA SER A 290 -7.49 -11.35 -15.83
C SER A 290 -6.48 -11.41 -16.99
N GLY A 291 -6.35 -12.56 -17.66
CA GLY A 291 -5.44 -12.76 -18.80
C GLY A 291 -4.11 -13.40 -18.44
N HIS A 292 -3.87 -13.72 -17.18
CA HIS A 292 -2.71 -14.50 -16.75
C HIS A 292 -2.84 -15.98 -17.16
N LYS A 293 -1.76 -16.71 -17.08
CA LYS A 293 -1.68 -18.14 -17.41
C LYS A 293 -1.19 -18.92 -16.21
N LEU A 294 -1.44 -20.22 -16.24
CA LEU A 294 -0.76 -21.20 -15.39
C LEU A 294 0.18 -22.02 -16.26
N PRO A 295 1.36 -22.41 -15.78
CA PRO A 295 2.28 -23.30 -16.48
C PRO A 295 1.71 -24.68 -16.68
#